data_0544fbb98bd2ed789ec61ceb1c770471
#
_entry.id   0544fbb98bd2ed789ec61ceb1c770471
#
_cell.length_a   1.000
_cell.length_b   1.000
_cell.length_c   1.000
_cell.angle_alpha   90.00
_cell.angle_beta   90.00
_cell.angle_gamma   90.00
#
_symmetry.space_group_name_H-M   'P 1'
#
loop_
_entity.id
_entity.type
_entity.pdbx_description
1 polymer ?
#
loop_
_entity_poly.entity_id
_entity_poly.type
_entity_poly.pdbx_seq_one_letter_code
_entity_poly.pdbx_strand_id
1 'polypeptide(L)'
;TDALKEVIEPLEKSSEKITVSYIEEDSAEDGGFGYIPDRLPAIAIIDKEGKDHGMVIYGIPTAGLFRAFMRMIVMFSTGEHNLDDEMVEKINNMEKTELQVLVTPSTPKCDETVEIADSFAFCSEKVTCSVTELIEFPEIAERYEVLDVPKTIVDEDLKFTGSYDRSELLRIIEERISDVEE
;
A
#
# COMPACT_ATOMS: atom_id res chain seq x y z
N THR A 1 8.46 11.66 -12.31
CA THR A 1 9.44 12.73 -11.97
C THR A 1 10.85 12.15 -11.97
N ASP A 2 11.87 13.01 -12.21
CA ASP A 2 13.27 12.56 -12.23
C ASP A 2 13.71 12.00 -10.88
N ALA A 3 13.24 12.59 -9.78
CA ALA A 3 13.54 12.11 -8.44
C ALA A 3 13.01 10.67 -8.19
N LEU A 4 11.86 10.30 -8.73
CA LEU A 4 11.36 8.93 -8.67
C LEU A 4 12.27 7.99 -9.46
N LYS A 5 12.72 8.39 -10.66
CA LYS A 5 13.63 7.59 -11.49
C LYS A 5 14.95 7.32 -10.76
N GLU A 6 15.51 8.31 -10.07
CA GLU A 6 16.74 8.14 -9.27
C GLU A 6 16.62 7.06 -8.19
N VAL A 7 15.42 6.88 -7.62
CA VAL A 7 15.16 5.83 -6.61
C VAL A 7 14.93 4.45 -7.26
N ILE A 8 14.21 4.39 -8.38
CA ILE A 8 13.74 3.13 -8.97
C ILE A 8 14.74 2.51 -9.95
N GLU A 9 15.46 3.30 -10.78
CA GLU A 9 16.43 2.76 -11.75
C GLU A 9 17.52 1.88 -11.14
N PRO A 10 18.07 2.16 -9.94
CA PRO A 10 19.04 1.26 -9.31
C PRO A 10 18.46 -0.12 -9.00
N LEU A 11 17.16 -0.22 -8.70
CA LEU A 11 16.49 -1.50 -8.40
C LEU A 11 16.39 -2.37 -9.67
N GLU A 12 15.97 -1.81 -10.78
CA GLU A 12 15.94 -2.51 -12.07
C GLU A 12 17.33 -3.03 -12.45
N LYS A 13 18.37 -2.21 -12.27
CA LYS A 13 19.75 -2.60 -12.54
C LYS A 13 20.30 -3.66 -11.57
N SER A 14 19.69 -3.81 -10.39
CA SER A 14 20.16 -4.74 -9.35
C SER A 14 19.66 -6.17 -9.53
N SER A 15 18.60 -6.38 -10.30
CA SER A 15 17.99 -7.71 -10.47
C SER A 15 17.28 -7.86 -11.81
N GLU A 16 17.57 -8.94 -12.53
CA GLU A 16 16.88 -9.33 -13.76
C GLU A 16 15.40 -9.71 -13.53
N LYS A 17 14.97 -9.84 -12.27
CA LYS A 17 13.58 -10.14 -11.90
C LYS A 17 12.71 -8.90 -11.79
N ILE A 18 13.31 -7.72 -11.81
CA ILE A 18 12.60 -6.44 -11.70
C ILE A 18 12.59 -5.78 -13.08
N THR A 19 11.40 -5.48 -13.55
CA THR A 19 11.18 -4.69 -14.77
C THR A 19 10.42 -3.43 -14.39
N VAL A 20 10.89 -2.28 -14.84
CA VAL A 20 10.25 -0.98 -14.58
C VAL A 20 9.64 -0.43 -15.86
N SER A 21 8.37 -0.07 -15.79
CA SER A 21 7.66 0.64 -16.87
C SER A 21 7.28 2.03 -16.39
N TYR A 22 7.66 3.04 -17.14
CA TYR A 22 7.29 4.43 -16.85
C TYR A 22 6.10 4.82 -17.70
N ILE A 23 5.03 5.25 -17.07
CA ILE A 23 3.79 5.68 -17.70
C ILE A 23 3.66 7.18 -17.48
N GLU A 24 3.48 7.93 -18.54
CA GLU A 24 3.23 9.37 -18.49
C GLU A 24 1.74 9.61 -18.23
N GLU A 25 1.41 10.72 -17.56
CA GLU A 25 0.04 11.08 -17.19
C GLU A 25 -0.94 11.04 -18.39
N ASP A 26 -0.51 11.58 -19.52
CA ASP A 26 -1.30 11.60 -20.77
C ASP A 26 -1.55 10.19 -21.37
N SER A 27 -0.79 9.18 -20.91
CA SER A 27 -0.86 7.80 -21.41
C SER A 27 -1.44 6.83 -20.38
N ALA A 28 -1.84 7.31 -19.20
CA ALA A 28 -2.27 6.49 -18.09
C ALA A 28 -3.52 5.62 -18.41
N GLU A 29 -4.37 6.05 -19.34
CA GLU A 29 -5.54 5.28 -19.78
C GLU A 29 -5.17 3.96 -20.46
N ASP A 30 -3.98 3.88 -21.08
CA ASP A 30 -3.48 2.68 -21.78
C ASP A 30 -2.47 1.86 -20.93
N GLY A 31 -2.20 2.28 -19.69
CA GLY A 31 -1.14 1.70 -18.86
C GLY A 31 -1.34 0.24 -18.43
N GLY A 32 -2.48 -0.36 -18.71
CA GLY A 32 -2.73 -1.77 -18.45
C GLY A 32 -2.99 -2.15 -16.99
N PHE A 33 -3.06 -1.15 -16.10
CA PHE A 33 -3.23 -1.35 -14.66
C PHE A 33 -4.70 -1.39 -14.19
N GLY A 34 -5.67 -1.27 -15.09
CA GLY A 34 -7.09 -1.29 -14.74
C GLY A 34 -7.61 -0.08 -13.95
N TYR A 35 -6.73 0.84 -13.55
CA TYR A 35 -7.09 2.11 -12.89
C TYR A 35 -6.07 3.20 -13.21
N ILE A 36 -6.51 4.45 -13.09
CA ILE A 36 -5.64 5.64 -13.20
C ILE A 36 -5.37 6.11 -11.78
N PRO A 37 -4.09 6.27 -11.36
CA PRO A 37 -3.78 6.87 -10.07
C PRO A 37 -4.40 8.26 -9.94
N ASP A 38 -5.03 8.55 -8.81
CA ASP A 38 -5.69 9.84 -8.56
C ASP A 38 -4.70 10.97 -8.24
N ARG A 39 -3.43 10.61 -8.03
CA ARG A 39 -2.32 11.56 -7.79
C ARG A 39 -0.98 10.99 -8.25
N LEU A 40 -0.02 11.87 -8.54
CA LEU A 40 1.30 11.52 -9.05
C LEU A 40 2.41 12.26 -8.27
N PRO A 41 3.59 11.64 -8.05
CA PRO A 41 3.98 10.33 -8.59
C PRO A 41 3.33 9.17 -7.85
N ALA A 42 3.12 8.05 -8.56
CA ALA A 42 2.61 6.82 -8.01
C ALA A 42 3.44 5.60 -8.48
N ILE A 43 3.52 4.58 -7.65
CA ILE A 43 4.16 3.30 -7.96
C ILE A 43 3.14 2.20 -7.71
N ALA A 44 2.80 1.44 -8.75
CA ALA A 44 2.04 0.20 -8.62
C ALA A 44 2.98 -1.00 -8.80
N ILE A 45 2.74 -2.09 -8.06
CA ILE A 45 3.48 -3.34 -8.22
C ILE A 45 2.56 -4.38 -8.86
N ILE A 46 3.08 -4.99 -9.92
CA ILE A 46 2.41 -6.03 -10.69
C ILE A 46 3.25 -7.30 -10.59
N ASP A 47 2.61 -8.42 -10.39
CA ASP A 47 3.33 -9.68 -10.33
C ASP A 47 3.82 -10.16 -11.73
N LYS A 48 4.60 -11.22 -11.75
CA LYS A 48 5.18 -11.77 -12.99
C LYS A 48 4.14 -12.32 -13.98
N GLU A 49 2.93 -12.60 -13.53
CA GLU A 49 1.79 -12.99 -14.34
C GLU A 49 1.03 -11.79 -14.92
N GLY A 50 1.41 -10.57 -14.55
CA GLY A 50 0.76 -9.32 -14.98
C GLY A 50 -0.46 -8.96 -14.13
N LYS A 51 -0.62 -9.58 -12.95
CA LYS A 51 -1.73 -9.31 -12.05
C LYS A 51 -1.41 -8.12 -11.15
N ASP A 52 -2.33 -7.16 -11.11
CA ASP A 52 -2.37 -6.10 -10.10
C ASP A 52 -3.04 -6.62 -8.82
N HIS A 53 -2.35 -6.46 -7.69
CA HIS A 53 -2.86 -6.84 -6.38
C HIS A 53 -3.51 -5.63 -5.64
N GLY A 54 -3.74 -4.53 -6.33
CA GLY A 54 -4.36 -3.34 -5.75
C GLY A 54 -3.46 -2.63 -4.72
N MET A 55 -2.14 -2.68 -4.95
CA MET A 55 -1.15 -2.06 -4.06
C MET A 55 -0.47 -0.89 -4.76
N VAL A 56 -0.62 0.32 -4.19
CA VAL A 56 -0.06 1.53 -4.77
C VAL A 56 0.62 2.41 -3.71
N ILE A 57 1.76 2.98 -4.06
CA ILE A 57 2.45 3.99 -3.25
C ILE A 57 2.35 5.33 -3.97
N TYR A 58 1.77 6.31 -3.32
CA TYR A 58 1.74 7.70 -3.74
C TYR A 58 2.89 8.47 -3.08
N GLY A 59 3.74 9.06 -3.92
CA GLY A 59 4.96 9.75 -3.50
C GLY A 59 6.23 8.95 -3.78
N ILE A 60 7.37 9.54 -3.44
CA ILE A 60 8.68 8.95 -3.65
C ILE A 60 9.09 8.18 -2.39
N PRO A 61 9.27 6.86 -2.46
CA PRO A 61 9.66 6.08 -1.29
C PRO A 61 11.10 6.42 -0.87
N THR A 62 11.24 7.08 0.27
CA THR A 62 12.54 7.38 0.88
C THR A 62 12.61 6.86 2.32
N ALA A 63 13.79 6.77 2.90
CA ALA A 63 14.01 6.36 4.29
C ALA A 63 13.21 5.11 4.71
N GLY A 64 12.30 5.22 5.70
CA GLY A 64 11.46 4.12 6.17
C GLY A 64 10.51 3.60 5.11
N LEU A 65 9.89 4.49 4.34
CA LEU A 65 8.99 4.11 3.25
C LEU A 65 9.72 3.33 2.16
N PHE A 66 11.00 3.64 1.89
CA PHE A 66 11.82 2.83 0.98
C PHE A 66 12.04 1.41 1.51
N ARG A 67 12.23 1.24 2.83
CA ARG A 67 12.33 -0.10 3.42
C ARG A 67 11.03 -0.90 3.26
N ALA A 68 9.87 -0.28 3.49
CA ALA A 68 8.58 -0.91 3.26
C ALA A 68 8.40 -1.32 1.79
N PHE A 69 8.73 -0.43 0.86
CA PHE A 69 8.72 -0.71 -0.58
C PHE A 69 9.61 -1.90 -0.95
N MET A 70 10.83 -1.98 -0.40
CA MET A 70 11.71 -3.13 -0.63
C MET A 70 11.14 -4.44 -0.07
N ARG A 71 10.48 -4.41 1.10
CA ARG A 71 9.81 -5.58 1.67
C ARG A 71 8.64 -6.03 0.80
N MET A 72 7.88 -5.09 0.24
CA MET A 72 6.82 -5.38 -0.73
C MET A 72 7.39 -6.11 -1.96
N ILE A 73 8.48 -5.64 -2.57
CA ILE A 73 9.15 -6.32 -3.68
C ILE A 73 9.58 -7.74 -3.28
N VAL A 74 10.14 -7.92 -2.09
CA VAL A 74 10.55 -9.25 -1.59
C VAL A 74 9.34 -10.16 -1.42
N MET A 75 8.24 -9.66 -0.87
CA MET A 75 6.98 -10.40 -0.71
C MET A 75 6.46 -10.90 -2.07
N PHE A 76 6.44 -10.05 -3.10
CA PHE A 76 6.08 -10.47 -4.46
C PHE A 76 7.04 -11.51 -5.06
N SER A 77 8.32 -11.44 -4.72
CA SER A 77 9.34 -12.38 -5.22
C SER A 77 9.31 -13.75 -4.53
N THR A 78 9.01 -13.79 -3.24
CA THR A 78 9.10 -15.00 -2.41
C THR A 78 7.76 -15.63 -2.08
N GLY A 79 6.68 -14.84 -2.10
CA GLY A 79 5.37 -15.22 -1.58
C GLY A 79 5.26 -15.17 -0.04
N GLU A 80 6.31 -14.71 0.64
CA GLU A 80 6.34 -14.64 2.11
C GLU A 80 5.62 -13.38 2.61
N HIS A 81 4.43 -13.52 3.17
CA HIS A 81 3.57 -12.44 3.66
C HIS A 81 3.39 -12.41 5.18
N ASN A 82 3.95 -13.42 5.89
CA ASN A 82 3.92 -13.51 7.36
C ASN A 82 2.52 -13.52 8.01
N LEU A 83 1.48 -13.89 7.27
CA LEU A 83 0.15 -14.19 7.82
C LEU A 83 0.01 -15.70 7.99
N ASP A 84 -0.70 -16.14 9.03
CA ASP A 84 -1.05 -17.55 9.20
C ASP A 84 -2.27 -17.93 8.33
N ASP A 85 -2.49 -19.22 8.18
CA ASP A 85 -3.55 -19.76 7.31
C ASP A 85 -4.96 -19.32 7.76
N GLU A 86 -5.19 -19.16 9.09
CA GLU A 86 -6.46 -18.70 9.62
C GLU A 86 -6.74 -17.24 9.25
N MET A 87 -5.73 -16.38 9.34
CA MET A 87 -5.84 -14.97 8.91
C MET A 87 -6.11 -14.88 7.40
N VAL A 88 -5.38 -15.64 6.59
CA VAL A 88 -5.59 -15.67 5.14
C VAL A 88 -7.01 -16.12 4.79
N GLU A 89 -7.54 -17.16 5.47
CA GLU A 89 -8.91 -17.61 5.27
C GLU A 89 -9.93 -16.52 5.61
N LYS A 90 -9.77 -15.84 6.75
CA LYS A 90 -10.65 -14.74 7.17
C LYS A 90 -10.63 -13.59 6.16
N ILE A 91 -9.44 -13.15 5.73
CA ILE A 91 -9.29 -12.06 4.76
C ILE A 91 -9.94 -12.42 3.42
N ASN A 92 -9.83 -13.66 2.95
CA ASN A 92 -10.47 -14.10 1.71
C ASN A 92 -11.99 -14.19 1.78
N ASN A 93 -12.55 -14.35 2.98
CA ASN A 93 -13.99 -14.45 3.21
C ASN A 93 -14.66 -13.13 3.58
N MET A 94 -13.87 -12.05 3.83
CA MET A 94 -14.44 -10.73 4.16
C MET A 94 -15.02 -10.02 2.94
N GLU A 95 -15.73 -8.93 3.19
CA GLU A 95 -16.14 -8.00 2.15
C GLU A 95 -14.94 -7.26 1.55
N LYS A 96 -15.15 -6.63 0.39
CA LYS A 96 -14.11 -5.79 -0.21
C LYS A 96 -13.79 -4.64 0.75
N THR A 97 -12.50 -4.45 0.99
CA THR A 97 -11.98 -3.48 1.94
C THR A 97 -10.84 -2.69 1.31
N GLU A 98 -10.91 -1.38 1.39
CA GLU A 98 -9.84 -0.48 0.98
C GLU A 98 -9.07 0.01 2.20
N LEU A 99 -7.76 -0.20 2.20
CA LEU A 99 -6.84 0.35 3.20
C LEU A 99 -6.07 1.52 2.60
N GLN A 100 -6.08 2.67 3.29
CA GLN A 100 -5.22 3.80 2.98
C GLN A 100 -4.29 4.06 4.16
N VAL A 101 -2.98 3.90 3.97
CA VAL A 101 -1.97 4.11 5.01
C VAL A 101 -1.26 5.44 4.77
N LEU A 102 -1.48 6.38 5.66
CA LEU A 102 -0.91 7.72 5.61
C LEU A 102 0.35 7.77 6.45
N VAL A 103 1.47 8.14 5.85
CA VAL A 103 2.81 8.04 6.44
C VAL A 103 3.66 9.26 6.17
N THR A 104 4.74 9.37 6.93
CA THR A 104 5.91 10.17 6.55
C THR A 104 7.15 9.28 6.52
N PRO A 105 8.15 9.57 5.69
CA PRO A 105 9.26 8.64 5.45
C PRO A 105 10.12 8.34 6.68
N SER A 106 10.23 9.27 7.60
CA SER A 106 11.15 9.19 8.74
C SER A 106 10.48 8.90 10.08
N THR A 107 9.14 8.80 10.12
CA THR A 107 8.45 8.50 11.38
C THR A 107 8.57 7.03 11.73
N PRO A 108 8.97 6.69 12.97
CA PRO A 108 9.05 5.31 13.41
C PRO A 108 7.74 4.56 13.23
N LYS A 109 7.84 3.25 12.95
CA LYS A 109 6.71 2.33 12.76
C LYS A 109 5.83 2.55 11.52
N CYS A 110 6.05 3.61 10.74
CA CYS A 110 5.35 3.77 9.48
C CYS A 110 5.66 2.61 8.51
N ASP A 111 6.92 2.21 8.40
CA ASP A 111 7.36 1.10 7.55
C ASP A 111 6.77 -0.26 7.97
N GLU A 112 6.66 -0.54 9.27
CA GLU A 112 6.03 -1.76 9.79
C GLU A 112 4.52 -1.78 9.53
N THR A 113 3.85 -0.64 9.72
CA THR A 113 2.41 -0.49 9.47
C THR A 113 2.08 -0.70 7.98
N VAL A 114 2.90 -0.12 7.08
CA VAL A 114 2.77 -0.35 5.64
C VAL A 114 2.95 -1.82 5.29
N GLU A 115 4.00 -2.47 5.80
CA GLU A 115 4.24 -3.91 5.55
C GLU A 115 3.04 -4.78 5.95
N ILE A 116 2.44 -4.49 7.11
CA ILE A 116 1.27 -5.24 7.59
C ILE A 116 0.07 -5.03 6.67
N ALA A 117 -0.26 -3.79 6.31
CA ALA A 117 -1.39 -3.49 5.42
C ALA A 117 -1.18 -4.12 4.02
N ASP A 118 0.03 -4.01 3.47
CA ASP A 118 0.39 -4.61 2.19
C ASP A 118 0.27 -6.14 2.21
N SER A 119 0.58 -6.80 3.32
CA SER A 119 0.45 -8.25 3.44
C SER A 119 -1.00 -8.73 3.29
N PHE A 120 -1.98 -7.94 3.73
CA PHE A 120 -3.40 -8.22 3.55
C PHE A 120 -3.83 -8.09 2.08
N ALA A 121 -3.41 -7.01 1.41
CA ALA A 121 -3.70 -6.81 -0.01
C ALA A 121 -3.01 -7.87 -0.89
N PHE A 122 -1.78 -8.28 -0.54
CA PHE A 122 -1.08 -9.34 -1.25
C PHE A 122 -1.80 -10.69 -1.20
N CYS A 123 -2.41 -11.02 -0.05
CA CYS A 123 -3.03 -12.32 0.17
C CYS A 123 -4.45 -12.45 -0.39
N SER A 124 -5.14 -11.35 -0.71
CA SER A 124 -6.55 -11.41 -1.10
C SER A 124 -6.95 -10.28 -2.06
N GLU A 125 -7.68 -10.65 -3.10
CA GLU A 125 -8.34 -9.69 -4.00
C GLU A 125 -9.49 -8.90 -3.34
N LYS A 126 -9.81 -9.24 -2.10
CA LYS A 126 -10.80 -8.52 -1.30
C LYS A 126 -10.23 -7.25 -0.68
N VAL A 127 -8.92 -7.15 -0.55
CA VAL A 127 -8.25 -6.02 0.08
C VAL A 127 -7.40 -5.29 -0.93
N THR A 128 -7.52 -3.97 -0.97
CA THR A 128 -6.58 -3.08 -1.66
C THR A 128 -5.83 -2.23 -0.65
N CYS A 129 -4.61 -1.84 -0.95
CA CYS A 129 -3.80 -1.00 -0.07
C CYS A 129 -3.16 0.15 -0.82
N SER A 130 -3.45 1.37 -0.41
CA SER A 130 -2.74 2.55 -0.87
C SER A 130 -1.92 3.16 0.26
N VAL A 131 -0.69 3.55 -0.06
CA VAL A 131 0.21 4.25 0.86
C VAL A 131 0.44 5.65 0.35
N THR A 132 0.23 6.67 1.19
CA THR A 132 0.42 8.06 0.80
C THR A 132 1.49 8.73 1.67
N GLU A 133 2.50 9.28 1.03
CA GLU A 133 3.54 10.07 1.65
C GLU A 133 3.05 11.52 1.84
N LEU A 134 2.81 11.90 3.10
CA LEU A 134 2.10 13.15 3.43
C LEU A 134 2.93 14.43 3.27
N ILE A 135 4.26 14.34 3.13
CA ILE A 135 5.09 15.53 2.86
C ILE A 135 4.89 15.98 1.40
N GLU A 136 4.71 15.03 0.49
CA GLU A 136 4.42 15.31 -0.92
C GLU A 136 2.94 15.62 -1.16
N PHE A 137 2.03 15.07 -0.32
CA PHE A 137 0.58 15.24 -0.44
C PHE A 137 -0.04 15.84 0.83
N PRO A 138 0.31 17.09 1.20
CA PRO A 138 -0.20 17.72 2.42
C PRO A 138 -1.72 17.94 2.43
N GLU A 139 -2.36 18.05 1.26
CA GLU A 139 -3.81 18.15 1.12
C GLU A 139 -4.54 16.88 1.61
N ILE A 140 -3.88 15.71 1.56
CA ILE A 140 -4.41 14.48 2.12
C ILE A 140 -4.36 14.50 3.64
N ALA A 141 -3.29 15.08 4.21
CA ALA A 141 -3.22 15.29 5.65
C ALA A 141 -4.34 16.22 6.16
N GLU A 142 -4.64 17.27 5.41
CA GLU A 142 -5.75 18.20 5.72
C GLU A 142 -7.11 17.49 5.58
N ARG A 143 -7.35 16.77 4.47
CA ARG A 143 -8.60 16.04 4.22
C ARG A 143 -8.97 15.08 5.33
N TYR A 144 -7.99 14.33 5.84
CA TYR A 144 -8.21 13.32 6.88
C TYR A 144 -7.89 13.83 8.29
N GLU A 145 -7.61 15.13 8.48
CA GLU A 145 -7.27 15.75 9.77
C GLU A 145 -6.14 14.98 10.48
N VAL A 146 -5.04 14.73 9.76
CA VAL A 146 -3.91 13.93 10.28
C VAL A 146 -3.09 14.78 11.23
N LEU A 147 -3.11 14.40 12.51
CA LEU A 147 -2.30 15.02 13.57
C LEU A 147 -1.06 14.19 13.90
N ASP A 148 -1.09 12.90 13.63
CA ASP A 148 -0.01 11.96 13.90
C ASP A 148 -0.03 10.80 12.89
N VAL A 149 1.14 10.17 12.66
CA VAL A 149 1.33 9.06 11.72
C VAL A 149 2.07 7.90 12.40
N PRO A 150 1.85 6.64 11.93
CA PRO A 150 1.00 6.25 10.80
C PRO A 150 -0.48 6.44 11.11
N LYS A 151 -1.28 6.76 10.10
CA LYS A 151 -2.74 6.78 10.19
C LYS A 151 -3.32 5.88 9.10
N THR A 152 -4.18 4.95 9.46
CA THR A 152 -4.85 4.05 8.52
C THR A 152 -6.32 4.41 8.42
N ILE A 153 -6.80 4.50 7.19
CA ILE A 153 -8.20 4.72 6.85
C ILE A 153 -8.72 3.42 6.25
N VAL A 154 -9.85 2.94 6.72
CA VAL A 154 -10.54 1.75 6.20
C VAL A 154 -11.84 2.22 5.54
N ASP A 155 -11.97 1.98 4.23
CA ASP A 155 -13.13 2.31 3.40
C ASP A 155 -13.65 3.75 3.58
N GLU A 156 -12.74 4.71 3.72
CA GLU A 156 -12.97 6.14 3.93
C GLU A 156 -13.61 6.53 5.28
N ASP A 157 -14.25 5.60 5.98
CA ASP A 157 -15.05 5.85 7.18
C ASP A 157 -14.29 5.68 8.49
N LEU A 158 -13.66 4.51 8.70
CA LEU A 158 -12.94 4.21 9.92
C LEU A 158 -11.51 4.74 9.85
N LYS A 159 -11.13 5.55 10.85
CA LYS A 159 -9.80 6.18 10.93
C LYS A 159 -9.09 5.69 12.19
N PHE A 160 -7.93 5.08 12.02
CA PHE A 160 -7.09 4.59 13.10
C PHE A 160 -5.72 5.28 13.08
N THR A 161 -5.28 5.80 14.22
CA THR A 161 -3.96 6.45 14.37
C THR A 161 -3.05 5.58 15.23
N GLY A 162 -1.84 5.36 14.76
CA GLY A 162 -0.83 4.52 15.40
C GLY A 162 -0.55 3.24 14.63
N SER A 163 0.45 2.51 15.11
CA SER A 163 0.79 1.20 14.57
C SER A 163 -0.10 0.11 15.16
N TYR A 164 -0.26 -0.95 14.43
CA TYR A 164 -0.97 -2.17 14.82
C TYR A 164 -0.12 -3.41 14.49
N ASP A 165 -0.45 -4.52 15.08
CA ASP A 165 -0.03 -5.83 14.60
C ASP A 165 -1.07 -6.44 13.63
N ARG A 166 -0.77 -7.60 13.05
CA ARG A 166 -1.63 -8.27 12.07
C ARG A 166 -3.00 -8.65 12.65
N SER A 167 -3.01 -9.12 13.89
CA SER A 167 -4.25 -9.51 14.58
C SER A 167 -5.12 -8.29 14.89
N GLU A 168 -4.50 -7.19 15.28
CA GLU A 168 -5.20 -5.93 15.54
C GLU A 168 -5.82 -5.35 14.25
N LEU A 169 -5.10 -5.36 13.13
CA LEU A 169 -5.66 -4.89 11.85
C LEU A 169 -6.85 -5.74 11.43
N LEU A 170 -6.73 -7.07 11.51
CA LEU A 170 -7.83 -7.97 11.18
C LEU A 170 -9.07 -7.67 12.03
N ARG A 171 -8.90 -7.52 13.34
CA ARG A 171 -9.98 -7.19 14.27
C ARG A 171 -10.64 -5.84 13.94
N ILE A 172 -9.84 -4.81 13.62
CA ILE A 172 -10.35 -3.49 13.24
C ILE A 172 -11.24 -3.60 12.00
N ILE A 173 -10.84 -4.38 11.00
CA ILE A 173 -11.62 -4.57 9.78
C ILE A 173 -12.90 -5.37 10.08
N GLU A 174 -12.82 -6.46 10.87
CA GLU A 174 -13.97 -7.29 11.24
C GLU A 174 -15.02 -6.50 12.04
N GLU A 175 -14.60 -5.68 13.01
CA GLU A 175 -15.48 -4.83 13.81
C GLU A 175 -16.21 -3.79 12.94
N ARG A 176 -15.50 -3.15 11.99
CA ARG A 176 -16.11 -2.20 11.07
C ARG A 176 -17.21 -2.84 10.23
N ILE A 177 -16.99 -4.06 9.72
CA ILE A 177 -18.00 -4.78 8.93
C ILE A 177 -19.25 -5.06 9.77
N SER A 178 -19.08 -5.41 11.05
CA SER A 178 -20.20 -5.68 11.96
C SER A 178 -21.06 -4.45 12.25
N ASP A 179 -20.45 -3.25 12.33
CA ASP A 179 -21.16 -1.99 12.60
C ASP A 179 -22.01 -1.49 11.41
N VAL A 180 -21.72 -1.97 10.19
CA VAL A 180 -22.47 -1.60 8.96
C VAL A 180 -23.73 -2.47 8.78
N GLU A 181 -23.77 -3.67 9.37
CA GLU A 181 -24.92 -4.60 9.26
C GLU A 181 -26.05 -4.34 10.29
N GLU A 182 -25.89 -3.42 11.24
CA GLU A 182 -26.92 -2.99 12.20
C GLU A 182 -27.66 -1.71 11.72
#